data_c730c14ad16d211d0a10d01762711506
#
_entry.id   c730c14ad16d211d0a10d01762711506
#
_cell.length_a   1.000
_cell.length_b   1.000
_cell.length_c   1.000
_cell.angle_alpha   90.00
_cell.angle_beta   90.00
_cell.angle_gamma   90.00
#
_symmetry.space_group_name_H-M   'P 1'
#
loop_
_entity.id
_entity.type
_entity.pdbx_description
1 polymer ?
#
loop_
_entity_poly.entity_id
_entity_poly.type
_entity_poly.pdbx_seq_one_letter_code
_entity_poly.pdbx_strand_id
1 'polypeptide(L)'
;KIIVASKSALTPERPVHLFGCGHPILFPICVALGIDLFDSAAYALFAKDDRMLTPTGTVKLAELNEWPHLSPALWGKTPEDVRQLTKEERAELLARHNLQATAAELARCREAIRNDTIWNLVEERSHANAELRAATLWLYDNIPDDLIHNSPSCRQGGVKFSSELECHPRIINANRWLKWQTPPIDHLGNAIEPSNRVMVILYGRPGPWRESIGPLVTNMVRNWPQIIPIIYTPIALIPYQLEDLNP
;
A
#
# COMPACT_ATOMS: atom_id res chain seq x y z
N LYS A 1 13.11 10.18 -0.81
CA LYS A 1 13.77 10.73 -2.01
C LYS A 1 14.87 9.81 -2.53
N ILE A 2 15.86 9.41 -1.71
CA ILE A 2 16.99 8.54 -2.13
C ILE A 2 16.46 7.22 -2.72
N ILE A 3 15.57 6.52 -2.03
CA ILE A 3 15.00 5.24 -2.51
C ILE A 3 14.33 5.42 -3.88
N VAL A 4 13.52 6.46 -4.06
CA VAL A 4 12.85 6.74 -5.35
C VAL A 4 13.90 6.94 -6.45
N ALA A 5 14.89 7.80 -6.24
CA ALA A 5 15.95 8.06 -7.22
C ALA A 5 16.77 6.80 -7.54
N SER A 6 17.12 5.99 -6.53
CA SER A 6 17.86 4.74 -6.72
C SER A 6 17.05 3.71 -7.50
N LYS A 7 15.77 3.53 -7.15
CA LYS A 7 14.88 2.57 -7.83
C LYS A 7 14.64 2.94 -9.30
N SER A 8 14.49 4.23 -9.62
CA SER A 8 14.34 4.68 -11.01
C SER A 8 15.55 4.38 -11.91
N ALA A 9 16.72 4.11 -11.31
CA ALA A 9 17.93 3.75 -12.04
C ALA A 9 18.17 2.23 -12.12
N LEU A 10 17.34 1.42 -11.45
CA LEU A 10 17.47 -0.04 -11.38
C LEU A 10 16.44 -0.73 -12.27
N THR A 11 16.80 -1.91 -12.76
CA THR A 11 15.86 -2.77 -13.50
C THR A 11 14.82 -3.35 -12.53
N PRO A 12 13.52 -3.37 -12.90
CA PRO A 12 12.44 -3.82 -12.00
C PRO A 12 12.58 -5.28 -11.53
N GLU A 13 13.21 -6.14 -12.34
CA GLU A 13 13.29 -7.59 -12.09
C GLU A 13 14.30 -7.98 -11.02
N ARG A 14 15.12 -7.04 -10.55
CA ARG A 14 16.16 -7.36 -9.56
C ARG A 14 15.69 -7.02 -8.15
N PRO A 15 15.86 -7.96 -7.19
CA PRO A 15 15.59 -7.66 -5.79
C PRO A 15 16.54 -6.57 -5.27
N VAL A 16 16.00 -5.68 -4.47
CA VAL A 16 16.73 -4.53 -3.90
C VAL A 16 16.84 -4.67 -2.39
N HIS A 17 18.06 -4.63 -1.91
CA HIS A 17 18.39 -4.65 -0.48
C HIS A 17 18.64 -3.23 0.03
N LEU A 18 17.86 -2.80 1.00
CA LEU A 18 18.05 -1.52 1.70
C LEU A 18 18.92 -1.75 2.94
N PHE A 19 20.22 -1.50 2.78
CA PHE A 19 21.21 -1.68 3.84
C PHE A 19 21.01 -0.70 4.99
N GLY A 20 21.03 -1.21 6.24
CA GLY A 20 20.98 -0.40 7.45
C GLY A 20 19.58 0.13 7.83
N CYS A 21 18.53 -0.21 7.10
CA CYS A 21 17.16 0.19 7.42
C CYS A 21 16.46 -0.90 8.25
N GLY A 22 16.30 -0.67 9.56
CA GLY A 22 15.70 -1.66 10.46
C GLY A 22 14.62 -1.13 11.38
N HIS A 23 14.14 0.10 11.17
CA HIS A 23 13.05 0.61 11.99
C HIS A 23 11.69 0.19 11.39
N PRO A 24 10.83 -0.54 12.15
CA PRO A 24 9.56 -1.09 11.64
C PRO A 24 8.65 -0.07 10.95
N ILE A 25 8.58 1.16 11.46
CA ILE A 25 7.75 2.23 10.92
C ILE A 25 8.02 2.55 9.44
N LEU A 26 9.25 2.27 8.96
CA LEU A 26 9.68 2.57 7.60
C LEU A 26 9.39 1.44 6.61
N PHE A 27 9.15 0.22 7.09
CA PHE A 27 9.00 -0.93 6.20
C PHE A 27 7.86 -0.78 5.21
N PRO A 28 6.64 -0.34 5.60
CA PRO A 28 5.56 -0.24 4.65
C PRO A 28 5.87 0.66 3.46
N ILE A 29 6.41 1.86 3.70
CA ILE A 29 6.74 2.78 2.61
C ILE A 29 7.92 2.28 1.76
N CYS A 30 8.92 1.65 2.39
CA CYS A 30 10.05 1.07 1.66
C CYS A 30 9.62 -0.11 0.78
N VAL A 31 8.78 -1.01 1.32
CA VAL A 31 8.21 -2.14 0.59
C VAL A 31 7.32 -1.67 -0.55
N ALA A 32 6.45 -0.68 -0.32
CA ALA A 32 5.62 -0.08 -1.36
C ALA A 32 6.44 0.55 -2.49
N LEU A 33 7.66 1.02 -2.19
CA LEU A 33 8.63 1.52 -3.17
C LEU A 33 9.46 0.40 -3.83
N GLY A 34 9.18 -0.88 -3.55
CA GLY A 34 9.85 -2.03 -4.16
C GLY A 34 11.20 -2.38 -3.54
N ILE A 35 11.35 -2.19 -2.23
CA ILE A 35 12.47 -2.75 -1.46
C ILE A 35 12.09 -4.15 -0.99
N ASP A 36 12.96 -5.14 -1.25
CA ASP A 36 12.71 -6.56 -1.01
C ASP A 36 13.38 -7.08 0.25
N LEU A 37 14.58 -6.57 0.57
CA LEU A 37 15.41 -7.06 1.66
C LEU A 37 15.86 -5.92 2.58
N PHE A 38 15.96 -6.25 3.85
CA PHE A 38 16.38 -5.33 4.91
C PHE A 38 17.40 -6.00 5.81
N ASP A 39 18.34 -5.20 6.34
CA ASP A 39 19.18 -5.59 7.46
C ASP A 39 19.40 -4.42 8.40
N SER A 40 19.62 -4.69 9.67
CA SER A 40 19.98 -3.63 10.61
C SER A 40 20.36 -4.20 11.98
N ALA A 41 21.27 -3.52 12.64
CA ALA A 41 21.56 -3.71 14.07
C ALA A 41 20.65 -2.86 14.98
N ALA A 42 19.67 -2.14 14.43
CA ALA A 42 18.79 -1.24 15.17
C ALA A 42 18.12 -1.91 16.38
N TYR A 43 17.68 -3.17 16.24
CA TYR A 43 17.06 -3.92 17.33
C TYR A 43 17.94 -3.97 18.60
N ALA A 44 19.25 -4.18 18.45
CA ALA A 44 20.18 -4.28 19.56
C ALA A 44 20.66 -2.89 20.06
N LEU A 45 20.89 -1.96 19.13
CA LEU A 45 21.32 -0.60 19.46
C LEU A 45 20.27 0.14 20.27
N PHE A 46 19.00 0.07 19.84
CA PHE A 46 17.90 0.70 20.57
C PHE A 46 17.68 0.03 21.95
N ALA A 47 17.82 -1.29 22.03
CA ALA A 47 17.69 -2.02 23.29
C ALA A 47 18.76 -1.63 24.33
N LYS A 48 20.01 -1.41 23.90
CA LYS A 48 21.09 -0.93 24.79
C LYS A 48 20.82 0.45 25.39
N ASP A 49 19.99 1.26 24.71
CA ASP A 49 19.57 2.58 25.15
C ASP A 49 18.19 2.55 25.84
N ASP A 50 17.74 1.37 26.31
CA ASP A 50 16.43 1.15 26.93
C ASP A 50 15.26 1.63 26.07
N ARG A 51 15.37 1.50 24.73
CA ARG A 51 14.35 1.88 23.76
C ARG A 51 13.73 0.67 23.08
N MET A 52 12.42 0.73 22.94
CA MET A 52 11.62 -0.27 22.26
C MET A 52 11.23 0.22 20.87
N LEU A 53 11.32 -0.67 19.89
CA LEU A 53 10.77 -0.47 18.55
C LEU A 53 9.30 -0.88 18.55
N THR A 54 8.47 -0.05 17.96
CA THR A 54 7.05 -0.31 17.70
C THR A 54 6.71 -0.03 16.24
N PRO A 55 5.56 -0.51 15.74
CA PRO A 55 5.11 -0.17 14.38
C PRO A 55 4.89 1.34 14.15
N THR A 56 4.74 2.12 15.21
CA THR A 56 4.44 3.55 15.16
C THR A 56 5.59 4.44 15.61
N GLY A 57 6.73 3.87 16.02
CA GLY A 57 7.89 4.65 16.44
C GLY A 57 8.74 3.95 17.47
N THR A 58 9.50 4.76 18.20
CA THR A 58 10.37 4.32 19.29
C THR A 58 9.88 4.91 20.60
N VAL A 59 9.83 4.11 21.65
CA VAL A 59 9.46 4.54 23.00
C VAL A 59 10.57 4.16 23.99
N LYS A 60 10.78 5.00 25.00
CA LYS A 60 11.74 4.74 26.07
C LYS A 60 11.06 3.96 27.19
N LEU A 61 11.71 2.91 27.67
CA LEU A 61 11.20 2.08 28.76
C LEU A 61 10.87 2.91 30.01
N ALA A 62 11.67 3.94 30.32
CA ALA A 62 11.46 4.80 31.48
C ALA A 62 10.16 5.59 31.44
N GLU A 63 9.59 5.81 30.25
CA GLU A 63 8.37 6.61 30.03
C GLU A 63 7.09 5.75 30.04
N LEU A 64 7.23 4.41 30.13
CA LEU A 64 6.10 3.49 29.99
C LEU A 64 5.51 3.06 31.33
N ASN A 65 4.19 3.12 31.43
CA ASN A 65 3.42 2.46 32.50
C ASN A 65 2.79 1.15 31.99
N GLU A 66 2.47 1.09 30.68
CA GLU A 66 1.89 -0.07 30.01
C GLU A 66 2.62 -0.33 28.69
N TRP A 67 2.51 -1.54 28.15
CA TRP A 67 3.11 -1.87 26.87
C TRP A 67 2.27 -1.34 25.69
N PRO A 68 2.75 -0.39 24.89
CA PRO A 68 2.03 0.08 23.71
C PRO A 68 2.03 -0.97 22.58
N HIS A 69 2.97 -1.93 22.65
CA HIS A 69 3.09 -3.04 21.73
C HIS A 69 3.62 -4.26 22.48
N LEU A 70 2.76 -5.26 22.69
CA LEU A 70 3.12 -6.48 23.40
C LEU A 70 3.68 -7.51 22.43
N SER A 71 4.89 -7.99 22.72
CA SER A 71 5.50 -9.12 22.03
C SER A 71 5.62 -10.33 22.93
N PRO A 72 5.82 -11.54 22.40
CA PRO A 72 6.05 -12.73 23.21
C PRO A 72 7.18 -12.59 24.24
N ALA A 73 8.23 -11.81 23.94
CA ALA A 73 9.33 -11.57 24.86
C ALA A 73 8.89 -10.85 26.16
N LEU A 74 7.85 -10.02 26.07
CA LEU A 74 7.35 -9.22 27.21
C LEU A 74 6.18 -9.86 27.94
N TRP A 75 5.72 -11.03 27.47
CA TRP A 75 4.55 -11.68 28.06
C TRP A 75 4.75 -11.96 29.55
N GLY A 76 3.75 -11.60 30.36
CA GLY A 76 3.76 -11.78 31.80
C GLY A 76 4.68 -10.82 32.58
N LYS A 77 5.20 -9.78 31.95
CA LYS A 77 6.03 -8.75 32.58
C LYS A 77 5.40 -7.38 32.39
N THR A 78 5.49 -6.55 33.40
CA THR A 78 5.15 -5.12 33.32
C THR A 78 6.38 -4.29 32.93
N PRO A 79 6.24 -3.04 32.48
CA PRO A 79 7.39 -2.13 32.29
C PRO A 79 8.22 -1.95 33.57
N GLU A 80 7.58 -1.96 34.73
CA GLU A 80 8.26 -1.87 36.02
C GLU A 80 9.13 -3.08 36.29
N ASP A 81 8.61 -4.30 36.08
CA ASP A 81 9.40 -5.54 36.24
C ASP A 81 10.67 -5.50 35.38
N VAL A 82 10.53 -4.99 34.14
CA VAL A 82 11.68 -4.91 33.22
C VAL A 82 12.66 -3.82 33.65
N ARG A 83 12.21 -2.71 34.24
CA ARG A 83 13.12 -1.69 34.81
C ARG A 83 13.98 -2.23 35.95
N GLN A 84 13.48 -3.20 36.71
CA GLN A 84 14.19 -3.82 37.84
C GLN A 84 15.26 -4.81 37.41
N LEU A 85 15.29 -5.24 36.17
CA LEU A 85 16.33 -6.14 35.63
C LEU A 85 17.69 -5.44 35.58
N THR A 86 18.76 -6.23 35.58
CA THR A 86 20.10 -5.73 35.28
C THR A 86 20.14 -5.10 33.87
N LYS A 87 21.11 -4.25 33.62
CA LYS A 87 21.23 -3.57 32.31
C LYS A 87 21.38 -4.58 31.16
N GLU A 88 22.11 -5.64 31.39
CA GLU A 88 22.38 -6.72 30.44
C GLU A 88 21.10 -7.52 30.14
N GLU A 89 20.40 -8.00 31.17
CA GLU A 89 19.14 -8.74 31.02
C GLU A 89 18.06 -7.89 30.35
N ARG A 90 17.98 -6.62 30.71
CA ARG A 90 17.04 -5.67 30.12
C ARG A 90 17.33 -5.41 28.65
N ALA A 91 18.61 -5.21 28.31
CA ALA A 91 19.01 -5.02 26.92
C ALA A 91 18.73 -6.27 26.07
N GLU A 92 18.99 -7.48 26.60
CA GLU A 92 18.67 -8.73 25.91
C GLU A 92 17.16 -8.89 25.69
N LEU A 93 16.36 -8.66 26.72
CA LEU A 93 14.90 -8.74 26.64
C LEU A 93 14.32 -7.75 25.63
N LEU A 94 14.76 -6.50 25.69
CA LEU A 94 14.33 -5.47 24.74
C LEU A 94 14.81 -5.76 23.31
N ALA A 95 16.01 -6.32 23.14
CA ALA A 95 16.49 -6.72 21.81
C ALA A 95 15.62 -7.82 21.21
N ARG A 96 15.21 -8.81 22.01
CA ARG A 96 14.25 -9.87 21.58
C ARG A 96 12.91 -9.25 21.20
N HIS A 97 12.38 -8.33 22.01
CA HIS A 97 11.17 -7.61 21.67
C HIS A 97 11.30 -6.84 20.34
N ASN A 98 12.39 -6.09 20.18
CA ASN A 98 12.63 -5.30 18.96
C ASN A 98 12.72 -6.18 17.71
N LEU A 99 13.36 -7.35 17.78
CA LEU A 99 13.37 -8.33 16.69
C LEU A 99 11.97 -8.86 16.38
N GLN A 100 11.19 -9.17 17.41
CA GLN A 100 9.82 -9.66 17.24
C GLN A 100 8.91 -8.58 16.63
N ALA A 101 9.03 -7.33 17.06
CA ALA A 101 8.30 -6.19 16.48
C ALA A 101 8.69 -5.98 15.00
N THR A 102 9.98 -6.08 14.68
CA THR A 102 10.51 -6.00 13.31
C THR A 102 9.94 -7.12 12.44
N ALA A 103 9.99 -8.36 12.92
CA ALA A 103 9.47 -9.53 12.20
C ALA A 103 7.96 -9.45 11.97
N ALA A 104 7.22 -8.99 12.98
CA ALA A 104 5.77 -8.81 12.91
C ALA A 104 5.38 -7.75 11.86
N GLU A 105 6.09 -6.62 11.78
CA GLU A 105 5.79 -5.59 10.79
C GLU A 105 6.14 -6.03 9.36
N LEU A 106 7.24 -6.76 9.16
CA LEU A 106 7.54 -7.39 7.87
C LEU A 106 6.49 -8.44 7.48
N ALA A 107 5.95 -9.19 8.43
CA ALA A 107 4.86 -10.11 8.17
C ALA A 107 3.58 -9.37 7.74
N ARG A 108 3.27 -8.23 8.37
CA ARG A 108 2.16 -7.34 7.95
C ARG A 108 2.36 -6.80 6.53
N CYS A 109 3.58 -6.38 6.18
CA CYS A 109 3.88 -5.95 4.82
C CYS A 109 3.63 -7.06 3.80
N ARG A 110 4.09 -8.29 4.07
CA ARG A 110 3.84 -9.44 3.18
C ARG A 110 2.35 -9.76 3.04
N GLU A 111 1.60 -9.69 4.13
CA GLU A 111 0.15 -9.90 4.09
C GLU A 111 -0.56 -8.77 3.35
N ALA A 112 -0.13 -7.53 3.56
CA ALA A 112 -0.66 -6.38 2.85
C ALA A 112 -0.40 -6.45 1.33
N ILE A 113 0.74 -7.01 0.90
CA ILE A 113 1.01 -7.29 -0.53
C ILE A 113 0.02 -8.33 -1.06
N ARG A 114 -0.19 -9.47 -0.35
CA ARG A 114 -1.13 -10.51 -0.78
C ARG A 114 -2.56 -10.01 -0.92
N ASN A 115 -2.95 -9.08 -0.06
CA ASN A 115 -4.29 -8.51 -0.01
C ASN A 115 -4.42 -7.20 -0.81
N ASP A 116 -3.42 -6.79 -1.58
CA ASP A 116 -3.38 -5.54 -2.33
C ASP A 116 -3.61 -4.28 -1.47
N THR A 117 -3.21 -4.30 -0.21
CA THR A 117 -3.45 -3.23 0.78
C THR A 117 -2.17 -2.56 1.29
N ILE A 118 -1.05 -2.75 0.61
CA ILE A 118 0.24 -2.17 1.07
C ILE A 118 0.18 -0.64 1.19
N TRP A 119 -0.50 0.05 0.28
CA TRP A 119 -0.67 1.50 0.35
C TRP A 119 -1.56 1.94 1.51
N ASN A 120 -2.54 1.12 1.91
CA ASN A 120 -3.32 1.37 3.13
C ASN A 120 -2.44 1.31 4.38
N LEU A 121 -1.47 0.37 4.38
CA LEU A 121 -0.52 0.25 5.48
C LEU A 121 0.47 1.43 5.49
N VAL A 122 0.91 1.90 4.31
CA VAL A 122 1.70 3.14 4.18
C VAL A 122 0.95 4.32 4.76
N GLU A 123 -0.31 4.51 4.37
CA GLU A 123 -1.15 5.60 4.87
C GLU A 123 -1.28 5.53 6.40
N GLU A 124 -1.59 4.36 6.95
CA GLU A 124 -1.70 4.15 8.39
C GLU A 124 -0.41 4.51 9.14
N ARG A 125 0.74 4.06 8.67
CA ARG A 125 2.03 4.36 9.30
C ARG A 125 2.47 5.80 9.12
N SER A 126 2.05 6.44 8.03
CA SER A 126 2.40 7.83 7.74
C SER A 126 1.93 8.80 8.83
N HIS A 127 0.83 8.47 9.50
CA HIS A 127 0.28 9.30 10.58
C HIS A 127 1.00 9.15 11.92
N ALA A 128 1.98 8.26 12.04
CA ALA A 128 2.68 8.01 13.29
C ALA A 128 3.59 9.16 13.72
N ASN A 129 4.17 9.91 12.78
CA ASN A 129 4.93 11.11 13.07
C ASN A 129 4.94 12.09 11.89
N ALA A 130 5.24 13.37 12.20
CA ALA A 130 5.19 14.45 11.21
C ALA A 130 6.21 14.29 10.07
N GLU A 131 7.39 13.77 10.35
CA GLU A 131 8.45 13.60 9.34
C GLU A 131 8.08 12.51 8.33
N LEU A 132 7.56 11.38 8.82
CA LEU A 132 7.09 10.30 7.95
C LEU A 132 5.88 10.76 7.13
N ARG A 133 4.96 11.53 7.75
CA ARG A 133 3.84 12.13 7.02
C ARG A 133 4.30 13.04 5.90
N ALA A 134 5.22 13.96 6.19
CA ALA A 134 5.79 14.85 5.18
C ALA A 134 6.50 14.09 4.06
N ALA A 135 7.22 13.01 4.39
CA ALA A 135 7.86 12.15 3.40
C ALA A 135 6.85 11.42 2.51
N THR A 136 5.73 10.97 3.09
CA THR A 136 4.65 10.29 2.36
C THR A 136 3.90 11.26 1.43
N LEU A 137 3.57 12.46 1.91
CA LEU A 137 2.97 13.51 1.07
C LEU A 137 3.89 13.89 -0.10
N TRP A 138 5.19 14.09 0.18
CA TRP A 138 6.15 14.31 -0.88
C TRP A 138 6.17 13.16 -1.90
N LEU A 139 6.09 11.91 -1.43
CA LEU A 139 6.02 10.75 -2.34
C LEU A 139 4.78 10.80 -3.22
N TYR A 140 3.62 11.14 -2.68
CA TYR A 140 2.38 11.26 -3.44
C TYR A 140 2.47 12.28 -4.58
N ASP A 141 3.16 13.38 -4.34
CA ASP A 141 3.43 14.39 -5.39
C ASP A 141 4.49 13.94 -6.41
N ASN A 142 5.28 12.91 -6.09
CA ASN A 142 6.42 12.45 -6.87
C ASN A 142 6.43 10.93 -7.10
N ILE A 143 5.27 10.32 -7.25
CA ILE A 143 5.17 8.87 -7.48
C ILE A 143 5.78 8.52 -8.84
N PRO A 144 6.72 7.58 -8.91
CA PRO A 144 7.28 7.09 -10.17
C PRO A 144 6.22 6.43 -11.05
N ASP A 145 6.33 6.59 -12.35
CA ASP A 145 5.36 6.04 -13.31
C ASP A 145 5.28 4.52 -13.30
N ASP A 146 6.43 3.85 -13.13
CA ASP A 146 6.50 2.39 -13.00
C ASP A 146 5.74 1.90 -11.76
N LEU A 147 5.81 2.64 -10.66
CA LEU A 147 5.08 2.30 -9.44
C LEU A 147 3.57 2.46 -9.61
N ILE A 148 3.12 3.50 -10.33
CA ILE A 148 1.71 3.68 -10.66
C ILE A 148 1.24 2.55 -11.57
N HIS A 149 2.02 2.22 -12.59
CA HIS A 149 1.70 1.17 -13.54
C HIS A 149 1.56 -0.20 -12.87
N ASN A 150 2.42 -0.49 -11.89
CA ASN A 150 2.40 -1.73 -11.13
C ASN A 150 1.39 -1.73 -9.96
N SER A 151 0.59 -0.68 -9.80
CA SER A 151 -0.46 -0.57 -8.78
C SER A 151 -1.84 -0.70 -9.42
N PRO A 152 -2.33 -1.93 -9.68
CA PRO A 152 -3.55 -2.14 -10.47
C PRO A 152 -4.79 -1.57 -9.77
N SER A 153 -5.65 -0.92 -10.57
CA SER A 153 -6.88 -0.28 -10.08
C SER A 153 -8.01 -1.25 -9.77
N CYS A 154 -8.00 -2.46 -10.34
CA CYS A 154 -9.10 -3.41 -10.32
C CYS A 154 -8.88 -4.67 -9.47
N ARG A 155 -7.99 -4.66 -8.49
CA ARG A 155 -7.79 -5.81 -7.60
C ARG A 155 -8.65 -5.77 -6.34
N GLN A 156 -8.77 -6.92 -5.67
CA GLN A 156 -9.30 -7.02 -4.31
C GLN A 156 -8.46 -6.09 -3.39
N GLY A 157 -8.96 -5.79 -2.23
CA GLY A 157 -8.32 -4.85 -1.32
C GLY A 157 -8.88 -3.45 -1.48
N GLY A 158 -9.56 -3.00 -0.44
CA GLY A 158 -10.10 -1.65 -0.36
C GLY A 158 -9.00 -0.58 -0.32
N VAL A 159 -9.39 0.65 -0.52
CA VAL A 159 -8.53 1.82 -0.31
C VAL A 159 -9.02 2.53 0.95
N LYS A 160 -8.12 2.85 1.87
CA LYS A 160 -8.46 3.71 3.01
C LYS A 160 -8.73 5.12 2.49
N PHE A 161 -9.84 5.68 2.94
CA PHE A 161 -10.21 7.04 2.59
C PHE A 161 -9.43 8.04 3.46
N SER A 162 -8.75 8.97 2.80
CA SER A 162 -8.05 10.09 3.41
C SER A 162 -8.24 11.33 2.54
N SER A 163 -7.80 12.48 3.03
CA SER A 163 -7.82 13.72 2.26
C SER A 163 -6.95 13.64 0.99
N GLU A 164 -5.96 12.77 0.98
CA GLU A 164 -5.01 12.57 -0.12
C GLU A 164 -5.36 11.37 -1.00
N LEU A 165 -6.62 10.94 -0.99
CA LEU A 165 -7.08 9.80 -1.78
C LEU A 165 -6.74 9.91 -3.28
N GLU A 166 -6.79 11.12 -3.83
CA GLU A 166 -6.48 11.40 -5.23
C GLU A 166 -5.03 11.05 -5.60
N CYS A 167 -4.13 11.09 -4.61
CA CYS A 167 -2.71 10.77 -4.78
C CYS A 167 -2.42 9.25 -4.64
N HIS A 168 -3.42 8.43 -4.33
CA HIS A 168 -3.24 7.00 -4.20
C HIS A 168 -2.90 6.36 -5.55
N PRO A 169 -1.82 5.53 -5.68
CA PRO A 169 -1.37 4.99 -6.97
C PRO A 169 -2.46 4.27 -7.76
N ARG A 170 -3.33 3.52 -7.10
CA ARG A 170 -4.45 2.83 -7.76
C ARG A 170 -5.48 3.80 -8.35
N ILE A 171 -5.72 4.93 -7.70
CA ILE A 171 -6.65 5.96 -8.18
C ILE A 171 -6.03 6.73 -9.33
N ILE A 172 -4.75 7.10 -9.22
CA ILE A 172 -4.01 7.72 -10.32
C ILE A 172 -4.04 6.80 -11.54
N ASN A 173 -3.78 5.52 -11.35
CA ASN A 173 -3.82 4.53 -12.43
C ASN A 173 -5.22 4.44 -13.05
N ALA A 174 -6.27 4.30 -12.25
CA ALA A 174 -7.66 4.28 -12.74
C ALA A 174 -8.01 5.53 -13.55
N ASN A 175 -7.62 6.71 -13.07
CA ASN A 175 -7.84 7.98 -13.78
C ASN A 175 -7.06 8.07 -15.09
N ARG A 176 -5.86 7.48 -15.16
CA ARG A 176 -5.12 7.36 -16.44
C ARG A 176 -5.87 6.48 -17.43
N TRP A 177 -6.37 5.33 -17.01
CA TRP A 177 -7.12 4.41 -17.86
C TRP A 177 -8.40 5.04 -18.42
N LEU A 178 -9.10 5.87 -17.67
CA LEU A 178 -10.27 6.59 -18.16
C LEU A 178 -9.95 7.45 -19.40
N LYS A 179 -8.73 8.00 -19.48
CA LYS A 179 -8.28 8.82 -20.62
C LYS A 179 -7.95 7.99 -21.87
N TRP A 180 -7.70 6.68 -21.69
CA TRP A 180 -7.33 5.76 -22.79
C TRP A 180 -8.51 4.98 -23.33
N GLN A 181 -9.71 5.28 -22.86
CA GLN A 181 -10.91 4.62 -23.32
C GLN A 181 -11.09 4.82 -24.83
N THR A 182 -11.26 3.70 -25.55
CA THR A 182 -11.62 3.76 -26.96
C THR A 182 -13.06 4.26 -27.11
N PRO A 183 -13.33 5.18 -28.03
CA PRO A 183 -14.70 5.60 -28.28
C PRO A 183 -15.54 4.42 -28.76
N PRO A 184 -16.84 4.34 -28.41
CA PRO A 184 -17.73 3.34 -28.95
C PRO A 184 -17.86 3.52 -30.47
N ILE A 185 -18.00 2.39 -31.16
CA ILE A 185 -18.17 2.35 -32.63
C ILE A 185 -19.57 1.87 -32.98
N ASP A 186 -20.12 2.35 -34.08
CA ASP A 186 -21.36 1.89 -34.64
C ASP A 186 -21.19 0.52 -35.35
N HIS A 187 -22.28 -0.01 -35.88
CA HIS A 187 -22.30 -1.28 -36.62
C HIS A 187 -21.52 -1.25 -37.95
N LEU A 188 -21.11 -0.05 -38.40
CA LEU A 188 -20.27 0.16 -39.59
C LEU A 188 -18.79 0.36 -39.23
N GLY A 189 -18.47 0.38 -37.93
CA GLY A 189 -17.11 0.59 -37.44
C GLY A 189 -16.70 2.06 -37.30
N ASN A 190 -17.61 3.02 -37.46
CA ASN A 190 -17.31 4.42 -37.26
C ASN A 190 -17.43 4.82 -35.79
N ALA A 191 -16.57 5.72 -35.34
CA ALA A 191 -16.64 6.25 -33.98
C ALA A 191 -17.95 7.04 -33.78
N ILE A 192 -18.69 6.72 -32.71
CA ILE A 192 -19.92 7.45 -32.36
C ILE A 192 -19.54 8.81 -31.81
N GLU A 193 -20.20 9.85 -32.32
CA GLU A 193 -20.00 11.23 -31.90
C GLU A 193 -20.18 11.40 -30.38
N PRO A 194 -19.35 12.23 -29.69
CA PRO A 194 -19.42 12.40 -28.24
C PRO A 194 -20.80 12.77 -27.71
N SER A 195 -21.56 13.60 -28.44
CA SER A 195 -22.92 14.03 -28.11
C SER A 195 -23.94 12.87 -28.07
N ASN A 196 -23.65 11.77 -28.76
CA ASN A 196 -24.53 10.60 -28.88
C ASN A 196 -24.09 9.46 -27.98
N ARG A 197 -23.02 9.62 -27.18
CA ARG A 197 -22.54 8.58 -26.27
C ARG A 197 -23.34 8.60 -24.97
N VAL A 198 -23.65 7.41 -24.46
CA VAL A 198 -24.36 7.22 -23.21
C VAL A 198 -23.49 6.44 -22.25
N MET A 199 -23.10 7.03 -21.13
CA MET A 199 -22.40 6.35 -20.07
C MET A 199 -23.40 5.58 -19.20
N VAL A 200 -23.23 4.28 -19.08
CA VAL A 200 -24.02 3.43 -18.19
C VAL A 200 -23.14 2.97 -17.03
N ILE A 201 -23.46 3.46 -15.83
CA ILE A 201 -22.73 3.11 -14.61
C ILE A 201 -23.34 1.86 -14.01
N LEU A 202 -22.52 0.82 -13.90
CA LEU A 202 -22.88 -0.46 -13.28
C LEU A 202 -22.19 -0.60 -11.93
N TYR A 203 -22.89 -1.10 -10.93
CA TYR A 203 -22.27 -1.42 -9.64
C TYR A 203 -21.35 -2.63 -9.80
N GLY A 204 -20.05 -2.41 -9.55
CA GLY A 204 -19.05 -3.47 -9.56
C GLY A 204 -19.19 -4.38 -8.35
N ARG A 205 -19.28 -5.69 -8.61
CA ARG A 205 -18.98 -6.71 -7.62
C ARG A 205 -17.45 -6.96 -7.65
N PRO A 206 -16.89 -7.70 -6.69
CA PRO A 206 -15.51 -8.15 -6.84
C PRO A 206 -15.28 -8.77 -8.22
N GLY A 207 -14.18 -8.44 -8.87
CA GLY A 207 -13.83 -8.99 -10.19
C GLY A 207 -13.56 -10.51 -10.14
N PRO A 208 -13.41 -11.17 -11.28
CA PRO A 208 -13.42 -10.61 -12.63
C PRO A 208 -14.85 -10.29 -13.11
N TRP A 209 -15.03 -9.10 -13.67
CA TRP A 209 -16.36 -8.63 -14.10
C TRP A 209 -16.84 -9.32 -15.37
N ARG A 210 -15.92 -9.77 -16.24
CA ARG A 210 -16.29 -10.52 -17.44
C ARG A 210 -17.05 -11.80 -17.15
N GLU A 211 -16.69 -12.46 -16.05
CA GLU A 211 -17.40 -13.65 -15.61
C GLU A 211 -18.78 -13.32 -15.02
N SER A 212 -18.86 -12.26 -14.21
CA SER A 212 -20.07 -11.95 -13.44
C SER A 212 -21.14 -11.19 -14.24
N ILE A 213 -20.74 -10.21 -15.06
CA ILE A 213 -21.65 -9.32 -15.79
C ILE A 213 -21.37 -9.25 -17.31
N GLY A 214 -20.41 -10.02 -17.82
CA GLY A 214 -20.04 -10.03 -19.23
C GLY A 214 -21.20 -10.26 -20.18
N PRO A 215 -22.07 -11.29 -19.97
CA PRO A 215 -23.23 -11.51 -20.83
C PRO A 215 -24.20 -10.32 -20.87
N LEU A 216 -24.40 -9.64 -19.72
CA LEU A 216 -25.25 -8.45 -19.63
C LEU A 216 -24.63 -7.29 -20.46
N VAL A 217 -23.36 -7.00 -20.24
CA VAL A 217 -22.66 -5.92 -20.96
C VAL A 217 -22.62 -6.17 -22.46
N THR A 218 -22.32 -7.41 -22.88
CA THR A 218 -22.31 -7.79 -24.29
C THR A 218 -23.67 -7.57 -24.95
N ASN A 219 -24.75 -7.98 -24.26
CA ASN A 219 -26.10 -7.76 -24.77
C ASN A 219 -26.46 -6.27 -24.86
N MET A 220 -26.09 -5.48 -23.84
CA MET A 220 -26.31 -4.04 -23.83
C MET A 220 -25.60 -3.35 -25.00
N VAL A 221 -24.30 -3.56 -25.18
CA VAL A 221 -23.51 -2.92 -26.24
C VAL A 221 -23.97 -3.36 -27.63
N ARG A 222 -24.40 -4.63 -27.79
CA ARG A 222 -24.95 -5.12 -29.07
C ARG A 222 -26.24 -4.39 -29.46
N ASN A 223 -27.14 -4.16 -28.50
CA ASN A 223 -28.43 -3.50 -28.78
C ASN A 223 -28.33 -1.98 -28.84
N TRP A 224 -27.36 -1.41 -28.14
CA TRP A 224 -27.15 0.04 -28.05
C TRP A 224 -25.66 0.36 -28.17
N PRO A 225 -25.11 0.43 -29.40
CA PRO A 225 -23.66 0.66 -29.63
C PRO A 225 -23.12 1.93 -29.01
N GLN A 226 -23.96 2.95 -28.76
CA GLN A 226 -23.58 4.22 -28.14
C GLN A 226 -23.27 4.11 -26.65
N ILE A 227 -23.53 2.96 -26.01
CA ILE A 227 -23.32 2.78 -24.58
C ILE A 227 -21.84 2.57 -24.28
N ILE A 228 -21.37 3.30 -23.28
CA ILE A 228 -20.07 3.10 -22.62
C ILE A 228 -20.33 2.50 -21.24
N PRO A 229 -20.11 1.19 -21.05
CA PRO A 229 -20.28 0.58 -19.74
C PRO A 229 -19.11 0.95 -18.83
N ILE A 230 -19.43 1.55 -17.68
CA ILE A 230 -18.50 1.96 -16.65
C ILE A 230 -18.83 1.18 -15.37
N ILE A 231 -17.81 0.62 -14.75
CA ILE A 231 -17.96 -0.05 -13.45
C ILE A 231 -17.67 0.97 -12.35
N TYR A 232 -18.65 1.16 -11.47
CA TYR A 232 -18.44 1.91 -10.25
C TYR A 232 -17.78 1.01 -9.21
N THR A 233 -16.61 1.41 -8.75
CA THR A 233 -15.88 0.75 -7.67
C THR A 233 -15.66 1.74 -6.52
N PRO A 234 -15.36 1.29 -5.30
CA PRO A 234 -15.06 2.19 -4.19
C PRO A 234 -13.87 3.15 -4.44
N ILE A 235 -13.05 2.87 -5.45
CA ILE A 235 -11.84 3.65 -5.74
C ILE A 235 -11.97 4.53 -6.97
N ALA A 236 -12.79 4.16 -7.95
CA ALA A 236 -12.89 4.90 -9.21
C ALA A 236 -14.06 4.43 -10.08
N LEU A 237 -14.34 5.18 -11.13
CA LEU A 237 -15.13 4.75 -12.28
C LEU A 237 -14.18 4.08 -13.28
N ILE A 238 -14.40 2.82 -13.60
CA ILE A 238 -13.50 2.03 -14.46
C ILE A 238 -14.26 1.56 -15.70
N PRO A 239 -13.80 1.90 -16.92
CA PRO A 239 -14.41 1.38 -18.13
C PRO A 239 -14.34 -0.14 -18.16
N TYR A 240 -15.47 -0.80 -18.40
CA TYR A 240 -15.56 -2.26 -18.43
C TYR A 240 -14.55 -2.91 -19.39
N GLN A 241 -14.33 -2.29 -20.56
CA GLN A 241 -13.37 -2.78 -21.57
C GLN A 241 -11.92 -2.83 -21.10
N LEU A 242 -11.57 -2.11 -20.03
CA LEU A 242 -10.20 -2.01 -19.50
C LEU A 242 -9.89 -3.06 -18.43
N GLU A 243 -10.84 -3.93 -18.09
CA GLU A 243 -10.61 -4.98 -17.09
C GLU A 243 -9.42 -5.90 -17.46
N ASP A 244 -9.30 -6.25 -18.74
CA ASP A 244 -8.23 -7.14 -19.22
C ASP A 244 -6.86 -6.49 -19.29
N LEU A 245 -6.79 -5.18 -19.28
CA LEU A 245 -5.55 -4.42 -19.31
C LEU A 245 -4.98 -4.20 -17.90
N ASN A 246 -5.68 -4.69 -16.90
CA ASN A 246 -5.30 -4.57 -15.51
C ASN A 246 -4.88 -5.95 -15.00
N PRO A 247 -3.57 -6.22 -14.89
CA PRO A 247 -3.03 -7.52 -14.49
C PRO A 247 -3.41 -7.91 -13.06
#